data_81ddc34fb20c12ed86d3708dc26f3d96
#
_entry.id   81ddc34fb20c12ed86d3708dc26f3d96
#
_cell.length_a   1.000
_cell.length_b   1.000
_cell.length_c   1.000
_cell.angle_alpha   90.00
_cell.angle_beta   90.00
_cell.angle_gamma   90.00
#
_symmetry.space_group_name_H-M   'P 1'
#
loop_
_entity.id
_entity.type
_entity.pdbx_description
1 polymer ?
#
loop_
_entity_poly.entity_id
_entity_poly.type
_entity_poly.pdbx_seq_one_letter_code
_entity_poly.pdbx_strand_id
1 'polypeptide(L)'
;EIEYEVIRDSKDNCIIVCSIENFDPMGVHTGDSITVAPAQTLTDKEYQLMRNASMAVLREIGVETGGSNVQFGINPDDGRMVIIEMNPRVSRSSALASKATGFPIAKIAAKLAIGYTLDELMNDITGGKTPASFEPSIDYVVTKVPRFNFEKFAGANDRLTTQMKSVGEVMAIGRNQQESLQKALRGLEIGV
;
A
#
# COMPACT_ATOMS: atom_id res chain seq x y z
N GLU A 1 -1.33 10.59 6.16
CA GLU A 1 -0.75 10.20 4.85
C GLU A 1 -1.38 8.89 4.38
N ILE A 2 -1.82 8.86 3.12
CA ILE A 2 -2.55 7.72 2.54
C ILE A 2 -1.84 7.26 1.27
N GLU A 3 -1.75 5.94 1.07
CA GLU A 3 -1.17 5.34 -0.12
C GLU A 3 -2.20 4.47 -0.85
N TYR A 4 -2.13 4.47 -2.16
CA TYR A 4 -2.90 3.57 -3.02
C TYR A 4 -1.96 2.71 -3.85
N GLU A 5 -2.12 1.40 -3.74
CA GLU A 5 -1.50 0.45 -4.67
C GLU A 5 -2.45 0.24 -5.84
N VAL A 6 -1.99 0.61 -7.03
CA VAL A 6 -2.81 0.69 -8.24
C VAL A 6 -2.18 -0.15 -9.35
N ILE A 7 -2.99 -0.83 -10.12
CA ILE A 7 -2.55 -1.53 -11.34
C ILE A 7 -3.34 -1.00 -12.53
N ARG A 8 -2.64 -0.75 -13.62
CA ARG A 8 -3.22 -0.37 -14.91
C ARG A 8 -2.62 -1.19 -16.04
N ASP A 9 -3.44 -1.57 -17.01
CA ASP A 9 -3.01 -2.29 -18.22
C ASP A 9 -3.11 -1.41 -19.49
N SER A 10 -2.68 -1.96 -20.63
CA SER A 10 -2.65 -1.28 -21.92
C SER A 10 -4.04 -0.97 -22.52
N LYS A 11 -5.10 -1.60 -22.01
CA LYS A 11 -6.50 -1.33 -22.37
C LYS A 11 -7.21 -0.37 -21.43
N ASP A 12 -6.45 0.30 -20.54
CA ASP A 12 -6.96 1.22 -19.52
C ASP A 12 -7.85 0.55 -18.45
N ASN A 13 -7.79 -0.77 -18.28
CA ASN A 13 -8.32 -1.37 -17.07
C ASN A 13 -7.45 -0.91 -15.90
N CYS A 14 -8.05 -0.26 -14.93
CA CYS A 14 -7.34 0.32 -13.80
C CYS A 14 -8.05 -0.03 -12.49
N ILE A 15 -7.33 -0.64 -11.55
CA ILE A 15 -7.88 -1.10 -10.27
C ILE A 15 -7.04 -0.61 -9.11
N ILE A 16 -7.71 -0.37 -7.97
CA ILE A 16 -7.06 -0.19 -6.68
C ILE A 16 -6.93 -1.55 -6.02
N VAL A 17 -5.71 -1.99 -5.77
CA VAL A 17 -5.45 -3.26 -5.08
C VAL A 17 -5.64 -3.09 -3.57
N CYS A 18 -5.15 -1.97 -3.02
CA CYS A 18 -5.20 -1.72 -1.59
C CYS A 18 -5.05 -0.22 -1.31
N SER A 19 -5.79 0.27 -0.32
CA SER A 19 -5.52 1.54 0.36
C SER A 19 -4.74 1.28 1.64
N ILE A 20 -3.78 2.15 1.94
CA ILE A 20 -2.90 2.03 3.10
C ILE A 20 -2.88 3.39 3.81
N GLU A 21 -2.99 3.38 5.12
CA GLU A 21 -2.89 4.57 5.95
C GLU A 21 -1.63 4.52 6.80
N ASN A 22 -0.87 5.61 6.81
CA ASN A 22 0.33 5.77 7.60
C ASN A 22 -0.03 6.50 8.92
N PHE A 23 0.40 5.96 10.06
CA PHE A 23 0.17 6.56 11.37
C PHE A 23 1.13 7.71 11.65
N ASP A 24 2.34 7.60 11.13
CA ASP A 24 3.34 8.63 11.29
C ASP A 24 3.00 9.86 10.44
N PRO A 25 3.38 11.07 10.88
CA PRO A 25 3.07 12.28 10.14
C PRO A 25 3.85 12.35 8.82
N MET A 26 3.36 13.16 7.89
CA MET A 26 4.08 13.52 6.67
C MET A 26 5.49 14.00 7.01
N GLY A 27 6.46 13.56 6.22
CA GLY A 27 7.89 13.83 6.46
C GLY A 27 8.62 12.64 7.13
N VAL A 28 7.90 11.61 7.56
CA VAL A 28 8.46 10.30 7.88
C VAL A 28 8.32 9.41 6.64
N HIS A 29 9.40 8.74 6.23
CA HIS A 29 9.36 7.83 5.09
C HIS A 29 8.34 6.70 5.33
N THR A 30 7.51 6.39 4.33
CA THR A 30 6.44 5.38 4.47
C THR A 30 6.96 3.99 4.86
N GLY A 31 8.20 3.66 4.47
CA GLY A 31 8.88 2.43 4.90
C GLY A 31 9.16 2.38 6.40
N ASP A 32 9.26 3.53 7.06
CA ASP A 32 9.54 3.68 8.49
C ASP A 32 8.26 3.90 9.32
N SER A 33 7.13 4.10 8.67
CA SER A 33 5.83 4.28 9.31
C SER A 33 5.20 2.96 9.76
N ILE A 34 4.45 3.02 10.86
CA ILE A 34 3.41 2.02 11.16
C ILE A 34 2.28 2.26 10.17
N THR A 35 1.85 1.22 9.46
CA THR A 35 0.80 1.35 8.45
C THR A 35 -0.33 0.35 8.69
N VAL A 36 -1.52 0.72 8.27
CA VAL A 36 -2.72 -0.11 8.34
C VAL A 36 -3.40 -0.21 6.98
N ALA A 37 -3.85 -1.38 6.65
CA ALA A 37 -4.64 -1.67 5.45
C ALA A 37 -5.93 -2.43 5.82
N PRO A 38 -7.08 -2.06 5.26
CA PRO A 38 -7.31 -0.86 4.46
C PRO A 38 -7.21 0.43 5.29
N ALA A 39 -7.18 1.59 4.65
CA ALA A 39 -7.24 2.89 5.35
C ALA A 39 -8.49 2.95 6.24
N GLN A 40 -8.31 3.41 7.50
CA GLN A 40 -9.33 3.31 8.55
C GLN A 40 -10.14 4.60 8.75
N THR A 41 -9.55 5.76 8.43
CA THR A 41 -10.10 7.07 8.81
C THR A 41 -10.74 7.84 7.65
N LEU A 42 -10.71 7.27 6.44
CA LEU A 42 -11.31 7.89 5.26
C LEU A 42 -12.83 7.71 5.23
N THR A 43 -13.52 8.78 4.89
CA THR A 43 -14.90 8.68 4.39
C THR A 43 -14.91 8.06 2.99
N ASP A 44 -16.03 7.49 2.57
CA ASP A 44 -16.17 6.97 1.20
C ASP A 44 -15.93 8.07 0.14
N LYS A 45 -16.37 9.29 0.39
CA LYS A 45 -16.12 10.43 -0.50
C LYS A 45 -14.62 10.71 -0.68
N GLU A 46 -13.85 10.72 0.39
CA GLU A 46 -12.39 10.91 0.35
C GLU A 46 -11.71 9.74 -0.35
N TYR A 47 -12.14 8.52 -0.04
CA TYR A 47 -11.64 7.32 -0.70
C TYR A 47 -11.84 7.39 -2.22
N GLN A 48 -13.04 7.73 -2.69
CA GLN A 48 -13.33 7.83 -4.12
C GLN A 48 -12.57 8.98 -4.80
N LEU A 49 -12.39 10.10 -4.10
CA LEU A 49 -11.60 11.22 -4.61
C LEU A 49 -10.15 10.80 -4.88
N MET A 50 -9.51 10.15 -3.91
CA MET A 50 -8.13 9.65 -4.06
C MET A 50 -8.04 8.51 -5.07
N ARG A 51 -9.03 7.63 -5.13
CA ARG A 51 -9.14 6.59 -6.14
C ARG A 51 -9.10 7.19 -7.55
N ASN A 52 -9.95 8.17 -7.81
CA ASN A 52 -10.02 8.85 -9.11
C ASN A 52 -8.72 9.61 -9.42
N ALA A 53 -8.15 10.30 -8.43
CA ALA A 53 -6.88 11.00 -8.58
C ALA A 53 -5.72 10.02 -8.89
N SER A 54 -5.67 8.87 -8.23
CA SER A 54 -4.67 7.83 -8.49
C SER A 54 -4.73 7.35 -9.94
N MET A 55 -5.93 7.05 -10.44
CA MET A 55 -6.13 6.61 -11.83
C MET A 55 -5.74 7.71 -12.83
N ALA A 56 -6.07 8.97 -12.53
CA ALA A 56 -5.70 10.11 -13.37
C ALA A 56 -4.17 10.28 -13.43
N VAL A 57 -3.47 10.14 -12.30
CA VAL A 57 -2.01 10.20 -12.23
C VAL A 57 -1.35 9.12 -13.09
N LEU A 58 -1.83 7.87 -13.00
CA LEU A 58 -1.27 6.78 -13.79
C LEU A 58 -1.46 7.02 -15.29
N ARG A 59 -2.60 7.58 -15.70
CA ARG A 59 -2.87 7.93 -17.10
C ARG A 59 -1.98 9.06 -17.59
N GLU A 60 -1.83 10.11 -16.79
CA GLU A 60 -1.00 11.28 -17.14
C GLU A 60 0.48 10.92 -17.27
N ILE A 61 0.99 10.10 -16.38
CA ILE A 61 2.37 9.59 -16.43
C ILE A 61 2.57 8.56 -17.54
N GLY A 62 1.51 7.92 -18.01
CA GLY A 62 1.58 6.92 -19.07
C GLY A 62 1.96 5.52 -18.58
N VAL A 63 1.64 5.15 -17.33
CA VAL A 63 1.82 3.78 -16.85
C VAL A 63 0.75 2.89 -17.45
N GLU A 64 1.17 1.95 -18.31
CA GLU A 64 0.28 1.06 -19.06
C GLU A 64 0.45 -0.43 -18.74
N THR A 65 1.49 -0.79 -18.00
CA THR A 65 1.85 -2.21 -17.81
C THR A 65 2.36 -2.47 -16.40
N GLY A 66 1.54 -2.27 -15.38
CA GLY A 66 2.00 -2.68 -14.08
C GLY A 66 1.44 -1.94 -12.89
N GLY A 67 2.10 -2.18 -11.76
CA GLY A 67 1.74 -1.61 -10.47
C GLY A 67 2.43 -0.28 -10.20
N SER A 68 1.74 0.57 -9.48
CA SER A 68 2.25 1.86 -9.01
C SER A 68 1.75 2.11 -7.60
N ASN A 69 2.55 2.85 -6.82
CA ASN A 69 2.16 3.37 -5.52
C ASN A 69 1.96 4.88 -5.65
N VAL A 70 0.79 5.38 -5.27
CA VAL A 70 0.46 6.80 -5.26
C VAL A 70 0.24 7.24 -3.83
N GLN A 71 0.95 8.29 -3.39
CA GLN A 71 0.94 8.78 -2.02
C GLN A 71 0.29 10.15 -1.93
N PHE A 72 -0.61 10.29 -0.97
CA PHE A 72 -1.40 11.50 -0.71
C PHE A 72 -1.22 11.99 0.71
N GLY A 73 -1.20 13.32 0.87
CA GLY A 73 -1.44 13.98 2.13
C GLY A 73 -2.82 14.60 2.15
N ILE A 74 -3.55 14.41 3.26
CA ILE A 74 -4.85 15.07 3.47
C ILE A 74 -4.76 15.91 4.73
N ASN A 75 -5.15 17.18 4.60
CA ASN A 75 -5.30 18.04 5.76
C ASN A 75 -6.62 17.68 6.48
N PRO A 76 -6.59 17.24 7.74
CA PRO A 76 -7.79 16.85 8.46
C PRO A 76 -8.74 18.02 8.76
N ASP A 77 -8.25 19.26 8.75
CA ASP A 77 -9.05 20.43 9.11
C ASP A 77 -9.95 20.91 7.97
N ASP A 78 -9.47 20.84 6.73
CA ASP A 78 -10.18 21.39 5.56
C ASP A 78 -10.38 20.37 4.42
N GLY A 79 -9.82 19.18 4.55
CA GLY A 79 -9.88 18.12 3.54
C GLY A 79 -9.02 18.38 2.30
N ARG A 80 -8.13 19.37 2.32
CA ARG A 80 -7.23 19.64 1.20
C ARG A 80 -6.32 18.45 0.96
N MET A 81 -6.35 17.94 -0.27
CA MET A 81 -5.55 16.82 -0.71
C MET A 81 -4.34 17.32 -1.53
N VAL A 82 -3.18 16.74 -1.27
CA VAL A 82 -1.97 16.90 -2.09
C VAL A 82 -1.44 15.54 -2.49
N ILE A 83 -0.89 15.44 -3.70
CA ILE A 83 -0.13 14.27 -4.13
C ILE A 83 1.32 14.51 -3.69
N ILE A 84 1.86 13.54 -2.93
CA ILE A 84 3.24 13.60 -2.45
C ILE A 84 4.19 13.09 -3.52
N GLU A 85 3.94 11.86 -3.98
CA GLU A 85 4.71 11.23 -5.05
C GLU A 85 3.92 10.06 -5.67
N MET A 86 4.41 9.62 -6.84
CA MET A 86 3.97 8.39 -7.47
C MET A 86 5.20 7.58 -7.88
N ASN A 87 5.20 6.31 -7.51
CA ASN A 87 6.27 5.37 -7.82
C ASN A 87 5.78 4.37 -8.88
N PRO A 88 6.16 4.52 -10.17
CA PRO A 88 5.67 3.67 -11.27
C PRO A 88 6.41 2.33 -11.33
N ARG A 89 6.40 1.61 -10.25
CA ARG A 89 7.09 0.32 -10.08
C ARG A 89 6.45 -0.52 -9.00
N VAL A 90 6.66 -1.83 -9.06
CA VAL A 90 6.42 -2.72 -7.92
C VAL A 90 7.44 -2.41 -6.83
N SER A 91 6.97 -2.29 -5.60
CA SER A 91 7.75 -1.85 -4.44
C SER A 91 7.54 -2.77 -3.23
N ARG A 92 8.14 -2.41 -2.08
CA ARG A 92 7.88 -3.12 -0.82
C ARG A 92 6.43 -2.93 -0.35
N SER A 93 5.83 -1.76 -0.56
CA SER A 93 4.41 -1.53 -0.29
C SER A 93 3.52 -2.41 -1.17
N SER A 94 3.90 -2.64 -2.43
CA SER A 94 3.21 -3.60 -3.30
C SER A 94 3.29 -5.03 -2.77
N ALA A 95 4.45 -5.44 -2.22
CA ALA A 95 4.60 -6.75 -1.59
C ALA A 95 3.72 -6.88 -0.33
N LEU A 96 3.67 -5.82 0.48
CA LEU A 96 2.81 -5.74 1.65
C LEU A 96 1.33 -5.81 1.26
N ALA A 97 0.91 -5.02 0.27
CA ALA A 97 -0.46 -5.04 -0.25
C ALA A 97 -0.84 -6.41 -0.83
N SER A 98 0.10 -7.08 -1.52
CA SER A 98 -0.11 -8.44 -2.02
C SER A 98 -0.34 -9.44 -0.89
N LYS A 99 0.43 -9.36 0.19
CA LYS A 99 0.23 -10.20 1.38
C LYS A 99 -1.08 -9.87 2.10
N ALA A 100 -1.42 -8.57 2.20
CA ALA A 100 -2.62 -8.12 2.86
C ALA A 100 -3.90 -8.56 2.14
N THR A 101 -3.93 -8.51 0.82
CA THR A 101 -5.13 -8.76 0.01
C THR A 101 -5.18 -10.16 -0.59
N GLY A 102 -4.03 -10.83 -0.72
CA GLY A 102 -3.90 -12.05 -1.53
C GLY A 102 -3.78 -11.80 -3.04
N PHE A 103 -3.83 -10.54 -3.49
CA PHE A 103 -3.69 -10.19 -4.91
C PHE A 103 -2.21 -10.13 -5.30
N PRO A 104 -1.74 -10.98 -6.23
CA PRO A 104 -0.31 -11.13 -6.51
C PRO A 104 0.18 -10.03 -7.48
N ILE A 105 0.39 -8.82 -6.98
CA ILE A 105 0.72 -7.63 -7.78
C ILE A 105 1.91 -7.88 -8.72
N ALA A 106 3.02 -8.43 -8.22
CA ALA A 106 4.22 -8.65 -9.03
C ALA A 106 4.00 -9.66 -10.15
N LYS A 107 3.27 -10.75 -9.88
CA LYS A 107 2.90 -11.76 -10.88
C LYS A 107 2.02 -11.16 -11.98
N ILE A 108 1.01 -10.37 -11.59
CA ILE A 108 0.11 -9.71 -12.52
C ILE A 108 0.88 -8.67 -13.33
N ALA A 109 1.66 -7.78 -12.69
CA ALA A 109 2.47 -6.77 -13.37
C ALA A 109 3.42 -7.39 -14.42
N ALA A 110 4.07 -8.51 -14.10
CA ALA A 110 4.93 -9.23 -15.06
C ALA A 110 4.15 -9.71 -16.29
N LYS A 111 2.91 -10.19 -16.12
CA LYS A 111 2.06 -10.61 -17.24
C LYS A 111 1.57 -9.43 -18.06
N LEU A 112 1.22 -8.31 -17.43
CA LEU A 112 0.86 -7.09 -18.14
C LEU A 112 2.01 -6.57 -19.00
N ALA A 113 3.25 -6.67 -18.51
CA ALA A 113 4.45 -6.24 -19.22
C ALA A 113 4.71 -7.03 -20.52
N ILE A 114 4.19 -8.26 -20.65
CA ILE A 114 4.29 -9.08 -21.86
C ILE A 114 3.01 -9.05 -22.70
N GLY A 115 2.07 -8.14 -22.40
CA GLY A 115 0.93 -7.84 -23.26
C GLY A 115 -0.42 -8.40 -22.83
N TYR A 116 -0.51 -9.14 -21.71
CA TYR A 116 -1.81 -9.52 -21.15
C TYR A 116 -2.55 -8.30 -20.58
N THR A 117 -3.86 -8.41 -20.49
CA THR A 117 -4.72 -7.41 -19.83
C THR A 117 -5.39 -7.99 -18.59
N LEU A 118 -5.85 -7.12 -17.68
CA LEU A 118 -6.43 -7.52 -16.38
C LEU A 118 -7.68 -8.39 -16.55
N ASP A 119 -8.47 -8.17 -17.59
CA ASP A 119 -9.67 -8.93 -17.92
C ASP A 119 -9.35 -10.33 -18.51
N GLU A 120 -8.16 -10.52 -19.08
CA GLU A 120 -7.68 -11.81 -19.57
C GLU A 120 -7.07 -12.70 -18.48
N LEU A 121 -6.64 -12.09 -17.38
CA LEU A 121 -5.99 -12.80 -16.29
C LEU A 121 -7.01 -13.23 -15.23
N MET A 122 -6.80 -14.43 -14.67
CA MET A 122 -7.62 -14.93 -13.58
C MET A 122 -7.18 -14.36 -12.24
N ASN A 123 -8.15 -14.09 -11.36
CA ASN A 123 -7.91 -13.62 -10.01
C ASN A 123 -7.58 -14.80 -9.09
N ASP A 124 -6.37 -14.82 -8.55
CA ASP A 124 -5.91 -15.90 -7.65
C ASP A 124 -6.72 -15.92 -6.32
N ILE A 125 -7.20 -14.77 -5.84
CA ILE A 125 -8.01 -14.68 -4.60
C ILE A 125 -9.28 -15.53 -4.70
N THR A 126 -9.91 -15.53 -5.87
CA THR A 126 -11.18 -16.24 -6.11
C THR A 126 -10.96 -17.66 -6.65
N GLY A 127 -9.72 -18.14 -6.69
CA GLY A 127 -9.40 -19.41 -7.34
C GLY A 127 -9.69 -19.43 -8.83
N GLY A 128 -9.55 -18.29 -9.50
CA GLY A 128 -9.78 -18.16 -10.94
C GLY A 128 -11.26 -18.02 -11.34
N LYS A 129 -12.14 -17.72 -10.41
CA LYS A 129 -13.58 -17.56 -10.72
C LYS A 129 -13.93 -16.18 -11.29
N THR A 130 -13.11 -15.18 -11.03
CA THR A 130 -13.27 -13.82 -11.53
C THR A 130 -11.99 -13.37 -12.22
N PRO A 131 -12.07 -12.38 -13.15
CA PRO A 131 -10.88 -11.80 -13.76
C PRO A 131 -10.10 -10.93 -12.75
N ALA A 132 -8.83 -10.69 -13.04
CA ALA A 132 -7.95 -9.84 -12.23
C ALA A 132 -8.32 -8.35 -12.30
N SER A 133 -9.25 -7.97 -13.17
CA SER A 133 -9.82 -6.62 -13.25
C SER A 133 -10.80 -6.29 -12.12
N PHE A 134 -11.15 -7.26 -11.27
CA PHE A 134 -11.98 -7.04 -10.08
C PHE A 134 -11.11 -6.61 -8.91
N GLU A 135 -11.43 -5.48 -8.31
CA GLU A 135 -10.71 -4.96 -7.14
C GLU A 135 -10.85 -5.91 -5.95
N PRO A 136 -9.76 -6.20 -5.21
CA PRO A 136 -9.84 -6.96 -3.97
C PRO A 136 -10.65 -6.20 -2.92
N SER A 137 -11.38 -6.94 -2.09
CA SER A 137 -12.04 -6.44 -0.90
C SER A 137 -11.67 -7.32 0.28
N ILE A 138 -11.31 -6.70 1.42
CA ILE A 138 -10.94 -7.40 2.64
C ILE A 138 -11.84 -6.98 3.79
N ASP A 139 -12.21 -7.93 4.65
CA ASP A 139 -13.05 -7.74 5.83
C ASP A 139 -12.27 -7.90 7.14
N TYR A 140 -10.96 -7.78 7.07
CA TYR A 140 -10.01 -7.82 8.18
C TYR A 140 -9.06 -6.63 8.10
N VAL A 141 -8.29 -6.41 9.16
CA VAL A 141 -7.33 -5.33 9.24
C VAL A 141 -5.92 -5.89 9.28
N VAL A 142 -5.02 -5.29 8.51
CA VAL A 142 -3.62 -5.67 8.44
C VAL A 142 -2.77 -4.50 8.94
N THR A 143 -1.90 -4.74 9.92
CA THR A 143 -0.97 -3.74 10.42
C THR A 143 0.46 -4.16 10.13
N LYS A 144 1.25 -3.24 9.58
CA LYS A 144 2.70 -3.36 9.41
C LYS A 144 3.40 -2.50 10.46
N VAL A 145 4.40 -3.07 11.15
CA VAL A 145 5.27 -2.32 12.07
C VAL A 145 6.72 -2.47 11.61
N PRO A 146 7.46 -1.37 11.38
CA PRO A 146 8.85 -1.42 10.95
C PRO A 146 9.77 -1.88 12.09
N ARG A 147 10.90 -2.50 11.72
CA ARG A 147 11.98 -2.87 12.64
C ARG A 147 13.20 -1.98 12.36
N PHE A 148 13.75 -1.42 13.41
CA PHE A 148 14.99 -0.63 13.40
C PHE A 148 16.08 -1.38 14.16
N ASN A 149 17.34 -1.06 13.86
CA ASN A 149 18.52 -1.60 14.53
C ASN A 149 19.45 -0.49 15.01
N PHE A 150 18.91 0.64 15.47
CA PHE A 150 19.71 1.77 15.97
C PHE A 150 20.65 1.34 17.11
N GLU A 151 20.22 0.40 17.93
CA GLU A 151 21.00 -0.17 19.04
C GLU A 151 22.30 -0.85 18.60
N LYS A 152 22.40 -1.25 17.32
CA LYS A 152 23.59 -1.91 16.76
C LYS A 152 24.60 -0.95 16.15
N PHE A 153 24.24 0.31 15.97
CA PHE A 153 25.06 1.29 15.27
C PHE A 153 25.30 2.51 16.14
N ALA A 154 26.46 2.53 16.84
CA ALA A 154 26.84 3.68 17.67
C ALA A 154 26.91 4.96 16.81
N GLY A 155 26.26 6.02 17.27
CA GLY A 155 26.20 7.32 16.56
C GLY A 155 25.16 7.40 15.45
N ALA A 156 24.35 6.39 15.23
CA ALA A 156 23.21 6.48 14.32
C ALA A 156 22.16 7.46 14.85
N ASN A 157 21.66 8.33 13.99
CA ASN A 157 20.56 9.22 14.34
C ASN A 157 19.24 8.47 14.22
N ASP A 158 18.56 8.27 15.35
CA ASP A 158 17.29 7.53 15.47
C ASP A 158 16.04 8.36 15.14
N ARG A 159 16.21 9.67 14.87
CA ARG A 159 15.11 10.52 14.44
C ARG A 159 14.64 10.12 13.04
N LEU A 160 13.37 9.78 12.91
CA LEU A 160 12.74 9.45 11.62
C LEU A 160 12.58 10.72 10.76
N THR A 161 12.85 10.58 9.47
CA THR A 161 12.80 11.65 8.47
C THR A 161 12.30 11.07 7.13
N THR A 162 12.44 11.83 6.05
CA THR A 162 12.18 11.36 4.68
C THR A 162 13.17 10.29 4.21
N GLN A 163 14.30 10.12 4.92
CA GLN A 163 15.25 9.05 4.67
C GLN A 163 14.81 7.77 5.39
N MET A 164 14.67 6.69 4.64
CA MET A 164 14.33 5.38 5.20
C MET A 164 15.45 4.79 6.06
N LYS A 165 15.13 4.35 7.27
CA LYS A 165 16.07 3.79 8.26
C LYS A 165 15.72 2.40 8.74
N SER A 166 14.51 1.92 8.47
CA SER A 166 14.07 0.58 8.84
C SER A 166 14.87 -0.50 8.11
N VAL A 167 15.13 -1.61 8.80
CA VAL A 167 15.90 -2.75 8.28
C VAL A 167 15.01 -3.97 8.00
N GLY A 168 13.76 -3.93 8.42
CA GLY A 168 12.78 -4.98 8.24
C GLY A 168 11.43 -4.53 8.74
N GLU A 169 10.48 -5.46 8.73
CA GLU A 169 9.11 -5.19 9.14
C GLU A 169 8.41 -6.48 9.55
N VAL A 170 7.39 -6.36 10.36
CA VAL A 170 6.41 -7.40 10.63
C VAL A 170 5.06 -6.98 10.10
N MET A 171 4.24 -7.95 9.77
CA MET A 171 2.85 -7.76 9.37
C MET A 171 1.96 -8.72 10.14
N ALA A 172 0.85 -8.23 10.65
CA ALA A 172 -0.13 -9.05 11.33
C ALA A 172 -1.55 -8.72 10.89
N ILE A 173 -2.41 -9.74 10.94
CA ILE A 173 -3.82 -9.67 10.54
C ILE A 173 -4.68 -9.80 11.80
N GLY A 174 -5.68 -8.93 11.92
CA GLY A 174 -6.66 -8.96 12.99
C GLY A 174 -8.07 -8.65 12.47
N ARG A 175 -9.07 -8.87 13.30
CA ARG A 175 -10.46 -8.50 12.98
C ARG A 175 -10.71 -7.00 13.09
N ASN A 176 -9.87 -6.33 13.85
CA ASN A 176 -9.84 -4.88 14.01
C ASN A 176 -8.39 -4.42 14.17
N GLN A 177 -8.20 -3.09 14.21
CA GLN A 177 -6.89 -2.48 14.27
C GLN A 177 -6.14 -2.82 15.57
N GLN A 178 -6.82 -2.82 16.70
CA GLN A 178 -6.21 -3.12 18.00
C GLN A 178 -5.63 -4.54 18.02
N GLU A 179 -6.37 -5.51 17.51
CA GLU A 179 -5.90 -6.90 17.43
C GLU A 179 -4.69 -7.03 16.49
N SER A 180 -4.76 -6.43 15.29
CA SER A 180 -3.67 -6.51 14.32
C SER A 180 -2.40 -5.81 14.81
N LEU A 181 -2.53 -4.65 15.45
CA LEU A 181 -1.41 -3.91 16.02
C LEU A 181 -0.72 -4.71 17.13
N GLN A 182 -1.48 -5.23 18.10
CA GLN A 182 -0.93 -6.02 19.21
C GLN A 182 -0.24 -7.30 18.70
N LYS A 183 -0.79 -7.95 17.69
CA LYS A 183 -0.15 -9.10 17.05
C LYS A 183 1.15 -8.72 16.35
N ALA A 184 1.19 -7.56 15.68
CA ALA A 184 2.38 -7.07 15.01
C ALA A 184 3.50 -6.73 16.02
N LEU A 185 3.17 -6.03 17.09
CA LEU A 185 4.12 -5.72 18.17
C LEU A 185 4.72 -7.00 18.77
N ARG A 186 3.88 -7.98 19.09
CA ARG A 186 4.35 -9.29 19.57
C ARG A 186 5.25 -9.99 18.54
N GLY A 187 4.94 -9.87 17.25
CA GLY A 187 5.72 -10.46 16.16
C GLY A 187 7.10 -9.84 15.96
N LEU A 188 7.36 -8.63 16.48
CA LEU A 188 8.68 -8.00 16.44
C LEU A 188 9.71 -8.71 17.34
N GLU A 189 9.25 -9.45 18.37
CA GLU A 189 10.10 -10.19 19.32
C GLU A 189 11.18 -9.31 20.01
N ILE A 190 10.82 -8.09 20.37
CA ILE A 190 11.71 -7.10 21.01
C ILE A 190 11.38 -6.88 22.50
N GLY A 191 10.59 -7.74 23.11
CA GLY A 191 10.24 -7.68 24.52
C GLY A 191 9.09 -6.73 24.88
N VAL A 192 8.21 -6.47 23.90
CA VAL A 192 6.99 -5.65 24.08
C VAL A 192 5.77 -6.55 24.18
#